data_eda4f3a06f3fbd2e4dae3b625e242438
#
_entry.id   eda4f3a06f3fbd2e4dae3b625e242438
#
_cell.length_a   1.000
_cell.length_b   1.000
_cell.length_c   1.000
_cell.angle_alpha   90.00
_cell.angle_beta   90.00
_cell.angle_gamma   90.00
#
_symmetry.space_group_name_H-M   'P 1'
#
loop_
_entity.id
_entity.type
_entity.pdbx_description
1 polymer ?
#
loop_
_entity_poly.entity_id
_entity_poly.type
_entity_poly.pdbx_seq_one_letter_code
_entity_poly.pdbx_strand_id
1 'polypeptide(L)'
;MRLTWVNTGVQREQGETMTTLQNRPNTALIVIDVQNGVVEGAHERDAIVTNVGSLVEKARREQVPVVWVQHSDKGLARGSDEWRIVPELTPGDAEPLVEKSYGDSFEDTTLETVLSGLGVGRLVVVGAQTDACIRSTLHGALVRGYDATLVSDAHTTEDQTEWGAPPPDKVIAHTNLYWTYQTAPGRKAGTVETKDVDFSSRT
;
A
#
# COMPACT_ATOMS: atom_id res chain seq x y z
N MET A 1 -8.18 -4.74 32.85
CA MET A 1 -8.10 -6.07 32.23
C MET A 1 -6.93 -6.05 31.25
N ARG A 2 -5.79 -6.65 31.58
CA ARG A 2 -4.61 -6.68 30.70
C ARG A 2 -4.86 -7.76 29.66
N LEU A 3 -4.96 -7.37 28.39
CA LEU A 3 -4.89 -8.30 27.27
C LEU A 3 -3.44 -8.81 27.18
N THR A 4 -3.21 -10.02 27.67
CA THR A 4 -1.96 -10.74 27.41
C THR A 4 -2.08 -11.34 26.01
N TRP A 5 -1.29 -10.83 25.08
CA TRP A 5 -1.10 -11.47 23.79
C TRP A 5 -0.34 -12.79 24.03
N VAL A 6 -1.07 -13.89 24.04
CA VAL A 6 -0.46 -15.22 24.10
C VAL A 6 0.07 -15.53 22.71
N ASN A 7 1.39 -15.52 22.60
CA ASN A 7 2.09 -16.02 21.40
C ASN A 7 1.96 -17.56 21.42
N THR A 8 0.88 -18.07 20.84
CA THR A 8 0.77 -19.50 20.54
C THR A 8 1.61 -19.75 19.28
N GLY A 9 2.87 -20.09 19.52
CA GLY A 9 3.79 -20.52 18.45
C GLY A 9 3.27 -21.79 17.79
N VAL A 10 2.49 -21.62 16.74
CA VAL A 10 2.28 -22.67 15.76
C VAL A 10 3.55 -22.71 14.91
N GLN A 11 4.40 -23.70 15.15
CA GLN A 11 5.48 -24.02 14.23
C GLN A 11 4.87 -24.41 12.90
N ARG A 12 5.02 -23.55 11.89
CA ARG A 12 4.69 -23.86 10.50
C ARG A 12 5.89 -24.49 9.82
N GLU A 13 5.65 -25.57 9.13
CA GLU A 13 6.64 -26.22 8.27
C GLU A 13 7.07 -25.26 7.15
N GLN A 14 8.38 -25.21 6.91
CA GLN A 14 9.00 -24.41 5.86
C GLN A 14 8.58 -24.96 4.50
N GLY A 15 7.86 -24.18 3.70
CA GLY A 15 7.56 -24.56 2.31
C GLY A 15 6.21 -24.07 1.76
N GLU A 16 5.41 -23.37 2.52
CA GLU A 16 4.07 -22.97 2.05
C GLU A 16 4.07 -21.66 1.27
N THR A 17 3.46 -21.71 0.10
CA THR A 17 3.05 -20.53 -0.69
C THR A 17 2.20 -19.60 0.17
N MET A 18 2.53 -18.31 0.18
CA MET A 18 2.08 -17.39 1.22
C MET A 18 0.79 -16.64 0.92
N THR A 19 0.32 -16.63 -0.28
CA THR A 19 -1.00 -16.09 -0.63
C THR A 19 -2.01 -17.22 -0.76
N THR A 20 -3.27 -16.98 -0.43
CA THR A 20 -4.35 -17.95 -0.68
C THR A 20 -4.82 -17.94 -2.13
N LEU A 21 -4.33 -17.02 -2.95
CA LEU A 21 -4.69 -16.90 -4.36
C LEU A 21 -3.90 -17.89 -5.19
N GLN A 22 -4.60 -18.89 -5.76
CA GLN A 22 -3.98 -19.91 -6.59
C GLN A 22 -3.41 -19.31 -7.89
N ASN A 23 -2.24 -19.79 -8.31
CA ASN A 23 -1.57 -19.37 -9.54
C ASN A 23 -1.22 -17.88 -9.61
N ARG A 24 -1.01 -17.22 -8.47
CA ARG A 24 -0.60 -15.83 -8.38
C ARG A 24 0.73 -15.66 -7.60
N PRO A 25 1.85 -16.14 -8.16
CA PRO A 25 3.14 -16.12 -7.46
C PRO A 25 3.82 -14.75 -7.47
N ASN A 26 3.35 -13.80 -8.28
CA ASN A 26 4.03 -12.53 -8.52
C ASN A 26 3.76 -11.51 -7.42
N THR A 27 4.69 -10.57 -7.30
CA THR A 27 4.56 -9.36 -6.46
C THR A 27 4.26 -8.15 -7.34
N ALA A 28 3.54 -7.16 -6.81
CA ALA A 28 3.42 -5.83 -7.42
C ALA A 28 3.67 -4.74 -6.37
N LEU A 29 4.24 -3.63 -6.81
CA LEU A 29 4.26 -2.37 -6.07
C LEU A 29 2.97 -1.60 -6.37
N ILE A 30 2.21 -1.26 -5.33
CA ILE A 30 0.97 -0.49 -5.44
C ILE A 30 1.22 0.92 -4.90
N VAL A 31 1.19 1.92 -5.77
CA VAL A 31 1.37 3.33 -5.44
C VAL A 31 0.01 3.99 -5.36
N ILE A 32 -0.43 4.32 -4.14
CA ILE A 32 -1.79 4.78 -3.87
C ILE A 32 -1.81 6.28 -3.62
N ASP A 33 -2.58 7.00 -4.44
CA ASP A 33 -3.00 8.40 -4.25
C ASP A 33 -1.85 9.38 -3.96
N VAL A 34 -0.67 9.20 -4.56
CA VAL A 34 0.43 10.17 -4.47
C VAL A 34 0.17 11.30 -5.47
N GLN A 35 -0.90 12.05 -5.19
CA GLN A 35 -1.44 13.14 -6.02
C GLN A 35 -1.17 14.49 -5.35
N ASN A 36 -1.04 15.56 -6.15
CA ASN A 36 -0.74 16.90 -5.63
C ASN A 36 -1.67 17.29 -4.47
N GLY A 37 -2.98 17.25 -4.67
CA GLY A 37 -3.95 17.64 -3.64
C GLY A 37 -4.11 16.65 -2.48
N VAL A 38 -3.51 15.45 -2.58
CA VAL A 38 -3.57 14.45 -1.50
C VAL A 38 -2.35 14.56 -0.57
N VAL A 39 -1.19 14.94 -1.12
CA VAL A 39 0.06 14.93 -0.34
C VAL A 39 0.64 16.31 -0.09
N GLU A 40 0.05 17.41 -0.61
CA GLU A 40 0.58 18.78 -0.46
C GLU A 40 0.83 19.17 1.01
N GLY A 41 -0.10 18.86 1.89
CA GLY A 41 -0.02 19.13 3.33
C GLY A 41 0.37 17.92 4.18
N ALA A 42 0.79 16.82 3.57
CA ALA A 42 1.05 15.58 4.28
C ALA A 42 2.37 15.59 5.06
N HIS A 43 2.41 14.87 6.16
CA HIS A 43 3.57 14.75 7.03
C HIS A 43 4.77 14.16 6.30
N GLU A 44 5.93 14.83 6.38
CA GLU A 44 7.18 14.41 5.74
C GLU A 44 7.05 14.13 4.22
N ARG A 45 6.17 14.84 3.53
CA ARG A 45 5.84 14.67 2.11
C ARG A 45 7.04 14.37 1.24
N ASP A 46 8.10 15.19 1.32
CA ASP A 46 9.25 15.09 0.39
C ASP A 46 10.07 13.80 0.62
N ALA A 47 10.23 13.40 1.88
CA ALA A 47 10.90 12.14 2.20
C ALA A 47 10.08 10.93 1.70
N ILE A 48 8.77 10.97 1.88
CA ILE A 48 7.86 9.91 1.44
C ILE A 48 7.85 9.81 -0.09
N VAL A 49 7.72 10.92 -0.81
CA VAL A 49 7.75 10.93 -2.29
C VAL A 49 9.09 10.41 -2.81
N THR A 50 10.21 10.77 -2.16
CA THR A 50 11.54 10.26 -2.48
C THR A 50 11.62 8.74 -2.29
N ASN A 51 11.11 8.22 -1.17
CA ASN A 51 11.08 6.78 -0.90
C ASN A 51 10.21 6.03 -1.92
N VAL A 52 9.01 6.55 -2.22
CA VAL A 52 8.15 5.98 -3.28
C VAL A 52 8.87 5.95 -4.63
N GLY A 53 9.52 7.04 -5.02
CA GLY A 53 10.29 7.11 -6.27
C GLY A 53 11.39 6.06 -6.33
N SER A 54 12.15 5.89 -5.24
CA SER A 54 13.22 4.88 -5.18
C SER A 54 12.69 3.44 -5.30
N LEU A 55 11.51 3.17 -4.72
CA LEU A 55 10.85 1.87 -4.84
C LEU A 55 10.29 1.63 -6.24
N VAL A 56 9.74 2.64 -6.90
CA VAL A 56 9.29 2.56 -8.29
C VAL A 56 10.48 2.20 -9.20
N GLU A 57 11.60 2.92 -9.06
CA GLU A 57 12.82 2.63 -9.82
C GLU A 57 13.37 1.22 -9.53
N LYS A 58 13.33 0.78 -8.26
CA LYS A 58 13.73 -0.58 -7.90
C LYS A 58 12.82 -1.62 -8.53
N ALA A 59 11.50 -1.45 -8.44
CA ALA A 59 10.53 -2.37 -9.04
C ALA A 59 10.74 -2.50 -10.55
N ARG A 60 10.95 -1.38 -11.26
CA ARG A 60 11.24 -1.36 -12.70
C ARG A 60 12.52 -2.12 -13.05
N ARG A 61 13.62 -1.90 -12.30
CA ARG A 61 14.89 -2.64 -12.52
C ARG A 61 14.74 -4.15 -12.30
N GLU A 62 13.90 -4.55 -11.35
CA GLU A 62 13.64 -5.94 -11.00
C GLU A 62 12.46 -6.55 -11.79
N GLN A 63 11.92 -5.81 -12.76
CA GLN A 63 10.78 -6.22 -13.60
C GLN A 63 9.53 -6.59 -12.80
N VAL A 64 9.35 -5.94 -11.64
CA VAL A 64 8.15 -6.06 -10.82
C VAL A 64 7.10 -5.06 -11.30
N PRO A 65 5.86 -5.48 -11.56
CA PRO A 65 4.79 -4.57 -11.94
C PRO A 65 4.59 -3.44 -10.93
N VAL A 66 4.53 -2.21 -11.43
CA VAL A 66 4.09 -1.03 -10.69
C VAL A 66 2.66 -0.74 -11.10
N VAL A 67 1.75 -0.67 -10.15
CA VAL A 67 0.34 -0.33 -10.38
C VAL A 67 0.05 0.99 -9.66
N TRP A 68 -0.38 1.97 -10.40
CA TRP A 68 -0.75 3.29 -9.91
C TRP A 68 -2.23 3.33 -9.58
N VAL A 69 -2.56 3.94 -8.46
CA VAL A 69 -3.95 4.17 -8.04
C VAL A 69 -4.16 5.67 -7.86
N GLN A 70 -5.21 6.21 -8.46
CA GLN A 70 -5.59 7.62 -8.33
C GLN A 70 -7.02 7.76 -7.81
N HIS A 71 -7.18 8.54 -6.76
CA HIS A 71 -8.48 8.92 -6.22
C HIS A 71 -9.09 10.09 -6.99
N SER A 72 -10.40 10.07 -7.13
CA SER A 72 -11.16 11.23 -7.61
C SER A 72 -12.51 11.32 -6.91
N ASP A 73 -12.87 12.53 -6.50
CA ASP A 73 -14.18 12.85 -5.93
C ASP A 73 -14.58 14.31 -6.25
N LYS A 74 -15.55 14.87 -5.52
CA LYS A 74 -15.99 16.25 -5.73
C LYS A 74 -14.93 17.28 -5.33
N GLY A 75 -14.06 16.97 -4.39
CA GLY A 75 -12.96 17.83 -3.92
C GLY A 75 -11.69 17.65 -4.74
N LEU A 76 -11.53 16.48 -5.38
CA LEU A 76 -10.36 16.11 -6.16
C LEU A 76 -10.81 15.72 -7.59
N ALA A 77 -11.18 16.75 -8.36
CA ALA A 77 -11.78 16.56 -9.68
C ALA A 77 -10.78 15.97 -10.70
N ARG A 78 -11.18 14.91 -11.39
CA ARG A 78 -10.37 14.30 -12.45
C ARG A 78 -9.91 15.34 -13.47
N GLY A 79 -8.61 15.34 -13.75
CA GLY A 79 -7.98 16.25 -14.71
C GLY A 79 -7.53 17.60 -14.12
N SER A 80 -7.87 17.92 -12.88
CA SER A 80 -7.35 19.11 -12.19
C SER A 80 -5.86 18.94 -11.86
N ASP A 81 -5.18 20.03 -11.49
CA ASP A 81 -3.77 19.97 -11.07
C ASP A 81 -3.62 19.21 -9.75
N GLU A 82 -4.58 19.34 -8.84
CA GLU A 82 -4.62 18.62 -7.55
C GLU A 82 -4.79 17.11 -7.77
N TRP A 83 -5.53 16.69 -8.80
CA TRP A 83 -5.74 15.29 -9.13
C TRP A 83 -4.49 14.62 -9.73
N ARG A 84 -3.59 15.37 -10.37
CA ARG A 84 -2.41 14.78 -11.00
C ARG A 84 -1.48 14.14 -9.98
N ILE A 85 -0.82 13.05 -10.39
CA ILE A 85 0.32 12.49 -9.66
C ILE A 85 1.38 13.58 -9.52
N VAL A 86 2.05 13.63 -8.38
CA VAL A 86 3.11 14.62 -8.11
C VAL A 86 4.18 14.59 -9.20
N PRO A 87 4.75 15.75 -9.58
CA PRO A 87 5.67 15.84 -10.72
C PRO A 87 6.99 15.06 -10.54
N GLU A 88 7.34 14.72 -9.32
CA GLU A 88 8.51 13.90 -8.99
C GLU A 88 8.34 12.42 -9.40
N LEU A 89 7.09 11.99 -9.64
CA LEU A 89 6.76 10.61 -10.00
C LEU A 89 6.09 10.59 -11.37
N THR A 90 6.59 9.74 -12.27
CA THR A 90 6.01 9.59 -13.60
C THR A 90 5.64 8.13 -13.86
N PRO A 91 4.35 7.80 -13.98
CA PRO A 91 3.93 6.48 -14.45
C PRO A 91 4.54 6.15 -15.82
N GLY A 92 4.99 4.91 -15.99
CA GLY A 92 5.43 4.43 -17.30
C GLY A 92 4.23 4.11 -18.21
N ASP A 93 4.41 4.24 -19.53
CA ASP A 93 3.32 4.04 -20.52
C ASP A 93 2.65 2.66 -20.42
N ALA A 94 3.38 1.64 -19.99
CA ALA A 94 2.89 0.27 -19.84
C ALA A 94 2.43 -0.06 -18.41
N GLU A 95 2.56 0.87 -17.46
CA GLU A 95 2.18 0.66 -16.08
C GLU A 95 0.67 0.91 -15.89
N PRO A 96 -0.07 -0.06 -15.33
CA PRO A 96 -1.50 0.12 -15.11
C PRO A 96 -1.81 1.30 -14.18
N LEU A 97 -2.79 2.10 -14.56
CA LEU A 97 -3.38 3.15 -13.76
C LEU A 97 -4.82 2.78 -13.44
N VAL A 98 -5.14 2.70 -12.16
CA VAL A 98 -6.47 2.35 -11.64
C VAL A 98 -7.08 3.60 -10.99
N GLU A 99 -8.23 4.00 -11.48
CA GLU A 99 -8.99 5.10 -10.91
C GLU A 99 -10.00 4.59 -9.89
N LYS A 100 -10.14 5.30 -8.77
CA LYS A 100 -11.08 4.96 -7.70
C LYS A 100 -11.82 6.17 -7.16
N SER A 101 -12.94 5.93 -6.46
CA SER A 101 -13.72 6.95 -5.75
C SER A 101 -14.01 6.58 -4.29
N TYR A 102 -13.52 5.41 -3.84
CA TYR A 102 -13.69 4.92 -2.46
C TYR A 102 -12.32 4.73 -1.80
N GLY A 103 -12.28 4.57 -0.49
CA GLY A 103 -11.03 4.39 0.25
C GLY A 103 -10.30 3.10 -0.10
N ASP A 104 -11.02 1.97 -0.21
CA ASP A 104 -10.44 0.70 -0.67
C ASP A 104 -10.19 0.75 -2.18
N SER A 105 -8.96 0.53 -2.60
CA SER A 105 -8.58 0.55 -4.03
C SER A 105 -9.20 -0.59 -4.84
N PHE A 106 -9.78 -1.59 -4.19
CA PHE A 106 -10.51 -2.68 -4.85
C PHE A 106 -12.00 -2.37 -5.06
N GLU A 107 -12.54 -1.37 -4.35
CA GLU A 107 -13.99 -1.11 -4.36
C GLU A 107 -14.40 -0.37 -5.64
N ASP A 108 -15.26 -1.02 -6.45
CA ASP A 108 -15.76 -0.52 -7.73
C ASP A 108 -14.64 -0.06 -8.69
N THR A 109 -13.57 -0.88 -8.80
CA THR A 109 -12.40 -0.59 -9.65
C THR A 109 -11.98 -1.80 -10.48
N THR A 110 -11.01 -1.57 -11.37
CA THR A 110 -10.36 -2.62 -12.17
C THR A 110 -9.17 -3.27 -11.48
N LEU A 111 -8.82 -2.91 -10.23
CA LEU A 111 -7.59 -3.36 -9.57
C LEU A 111 -7.48 -4.89 -9.51
N GLU A 112 -8.54 -5.59 -9.11
CA GLU A 112 -8.54 -7.07 -9.06
C GLU A 112 -8.29 -7.68 -10.44
N THR A 113 -8.89 -7.14 -11.50
CA THR A 113 -8.69 -7.61 -12.87
C THR A 113 -7.24 -7.42 -13.31
N VAL A 114 -6.65 -6.25 -13.03
CA VAL A 114 -5.26 -5.92 -13.33
C VAL A 114 -4.31 -6.88 -12.61
N LEU A 115 -4.46 -7.04 -11.29
CA LEU A 115 -3.60 -7.89 -10.47
C LEU A 115 -3.72 -9.37 -10.87
N SER A 116 -4.93 -9.82 -11.18
CA SER A 116 -5.18 -11.18 -11.67
C SER A 116 -4.49 -11.43 -13.00
N GLY A 117 -4.61 -10.50 -13.95
CA GLY A 117 -3.97 -10.59 -15.24
C GLY A 117 -2.44 -10.63 -15.17
N LEU A 118 -1.86 -9.99 -14.16
CA LEU A 118 -0.43 -9.99 -13.87
C LEU A 118 0.04 -11.19 -13.01
N GLY A 119 -0.87 -12.07 -12.60
CA GLY A 119 -0.56 -13.20 -11.72
C GLY A 119 -0.08 -12.78 -10.33
N VAL A 120 -0.53 -11.61 -9.84
CA VAL A 120 -0.08 -11.03 -8.57
C VAL A 120 -0.89 -11.59 -7.40
N GLY A 121 -0.20 -12.09 -6.39
CA GLY A 121 -0.76 -12.51 -5.10
C GLY A 121 -0.14 -11.81 -3.90
N ARG A 122 0.92 -11.01 -4.12
CA ARG A 122 1.60 -10.26 -3.07
C ARG A 122 1.67 -8.78 -3.44
N LEU A 123 1.33 -7.92 -2.50
CA LEU A 123 1.32 -6.47 -2.66
C LEU A 123 2.36 -5.83 -1.74
N VAL A 124 3.16 -4.93 -2.29
CA VAL A 124 3.96 -3.96 -1.55
C VAL A 124 3.26 -2.62 -1.71
N VAL A 125 2.79 -2.04 -0.60
CA VAL A 125 1.87 -0.90 -0.60
C VAL A 125 2.57 0.34 -0.09
N VAL A 126 2.46 1.44 -0.85
CA VAL A 126 3.01 2.77 -0.55
C VAL A 126 2.00 3.87 -0.90
N GLY A 127 2.19 5.08 -0.39
CA GLY A 127 1.41 6.26 -0.79
C GLY A 127 0.62 6.93 0.33
N ALA A 128 -0.63 7.35 0.05
CA ALA A 128 -1.45 8.16 0.96
C ALA A 128 -2.97 7.80 0.85
N GLN A 129 -3.80 8.22 1.82
CA GLN A 129 -3.38 8.63 3.17
C GLN A 129 -3.40 7.43 4.10
N THR A 130 -2.49 7.40 5.07
CA THR A 130 -2.25 6.27 5.98
C THR A 130 -3.52 5.69 6.60
N ASP A 131 -4.35 6.53 7.20
CA ASP A 131 -5.55 6.16 7.95
C ASP A 131 -6.83 6.10 7.09
N ALA A 132 -6.70 6.35 5.79
CA ALA A 132 -7.79 6.29 4.82
C ALA A 132 -7.53 5.22 3.74
N CYS A 133 -7.00 5.62 2.58
CA CYS A 133 -6.88 4.74 1.42
C CYS A 133 -5.84 3.63 1.61
N ILE A 134 -4.72 3.91 2.28
CA ILE A 134 -3.70 2.90 2.63
C ILE A 134 -4.33 1.84 3.55
N ARG A 135 -4.89 2.26 4.68
CA ARG A 135 -5.53 1.35 5.64
C ARG A 135 -6.63 0.52 4.98
N SER A 136 -7.52 1.17 4.23
CA SER A 136 -8.66 0.49 3.59
C SER A 136 -8.20 -0.54 2.57
N THR A 137 -7.21 -0.19 1.72
CA THR A 137 -6.68 -1.09 0.70
C THR A 137 -5.90 -2.26 1.30
N LEU A 138 -5.11 -2.04 2.36
CA LEU A 138 -4.41 -3.11 3.06
C LEU A 138 -5.38 -4.17 3.60
N HIS A 139 -6.44 -3.75 4.29
CA HIS A 139 -7.48 -4.66 4.78
C HIS A 139 -8.26 -5.29 3.63
N GLY A 140 -8.59 -4.51 2.60
CA GLY A 140 -9.24 -4.98 1.38
C GLY A 140 -8.45 -6.08 0.66
N ALA A 141 -7.13 -5.90 0.56
CA ALA A 141 -6.22 -6.91 0.00
C ALA A 141 -6.22 -8.20 0.83
N LEU A 142 -6.03 -8.06 2.16
CA LEU A 142 -5.92 -9.21 3.06
C LEU A 142 -7.18 -10.06 3.07
N VAL A 143 -8.38 -9.47 3.07
CA VAL A 143 -9.64 -10.23 3.06
C VAL A 143 -9.90 -10.90 1.71
N ARG A 144 -9.34 -10.37 0.61
CA ARG A 144 -9.42 -10.96 -0.74
C ARG A 144 -8.40 -12.06 -0.99
N GLY A 145 -7.48 -12.32 -0.05
CA GLY A 145 -6.53 -13.43 -0.16
C GLY A 145 -5.10 -13.04 -0.51
N TYR A 146 -4.81 -11.76 -0.70
CA TYR A 146 -3.46 -11.27 -0.95
C TYR A 146 -2.59 -11.29 0.30
N ASP A 147 -1.29 -11.50 0.12
CA ASP A 147 -0.31 -11.03 1.08
C ASP A 147 -0.11 -9.53 0.89
N ALA A 148 0.01 -8.76 1.96
CA ALA A 148 0.11 -7.31 1.88
C ALA A 148 1.19 -6.78 2.84
N THR A 149 2.24 -6.22 2.27
CA THR A 149 3.34 -5.57 2.99
C THR A 149 3.19 -4.06 2.87
N LEU A 150 3.14 -3.35 3.99
CA LEU A 150 3.19 -1.90 4.04
C LEU A 150 4.65 -1.44 4.14
N VAL A 151 5.07 -0.50 3.30
CA VAL A 151 6.40 0.10 3.45
C VAL A 151 6.32 1.21 4.49
N SER A 152 6.93 0.97 5.66
CA SER A 152 6.71 1.73 6.89
C SER A 152 7.16 3.20 6.85
N ASP A 153 8.03 3.55 5.93
CA ASP A 153 8.60 4.88 5.68
C ASP A 153 8.27 5.41 4.27
N ALA A 154 7.26 4.84 3.61
CA ALA A 154 6.79 5.26 2.28
C ALA A 154 5.27 5.45 2.22
N HIS A 155 4.65 5.80 3.34
CA HIS A 155 3.26 6.24 3.40
C HIS A 155 3.09 7.41 4.36
N THR A 156 2.07 8.24 4.12
CA THR A 156 1.84 9.48 4.89
C THR A 156 0.37 9.84 4.99
N THR A 157 0.07 10.81 5.87
CA THR A 157 -1.26 11.40 6.06
C THR A 157 -1.13 12.88 6.42
N GLU A 158 -2.23 13.61 6.29
CA GLU A 158 -2.35 15.01 6.70
C GLU A 158 -2.51 15.16 8.21
N ASP A 159 -2.26 16.40 8.70
CA ASP A 159 -2.58 16.77 10.07
C ASP A 159 -4.08 17.08 10.21
N GLN A 160 -4.80 16.21 10.90
CA GLN A 160 -6.22 16.36 11.20
C GLN A 160 -6.49 16.58 12.71
N THR A 161 -5.50 17.06 13.44
CA THR A 161 -5.62 17.30 14.90
C THR A 161 -6.70 18.31 15.27
N GLU A 162 -6.98 19.28 14.43
CA GLU A 162 -8.07 20.25 14.65
C GLU A 162 -9.46 19.58 14.67
N TRP A 163 -9.62 18.44 14.01
CA TRP A 163 -10.85 17.62 14.04
C TRP A 163 -10.81 16.47 15.05
N GLY A 164 -9.77 16.44 15.92
CA GLY A 164 -9.65 15.48 17.00
C GLY A 164 -8.92 14.19 16.65
N ALA A 165 -8.28 14.11 15.48
CA ALA A 165 -7.39 13.00 15.14
C ALA A 165 -6.08 13.08 15.93
N PRO A 166 -5.37 11.95 16.13
CA PRO A 166 -4.00 12.00 16.61
C PRO A 166 -3.07 12.73 15.61
N PRO A 167 -1.93 13.28 16.05
CA PRO A 167 -0.92 13.83 15.15
C PRO A 167 -0.46 12.81 14.10
N PRO A 168 -0.10 13.22 12.87
CA PRO A 168 0.20 12.31 11.76
C PRO A 168 1.34 11.33 12.05
N ASP A 169 2.37 11.73 12.79
CA ASP A 169 3.44 10.81 13.23
C ASP A 169 2.90 9.66 14.09
N LYS A 170 1.88 9.92 14.91
CA LYS A 170 1.22 8.90 15.74
C LYS A 170 0.29 8.00 14.93
N VAL A 171 -0.40 8.56 13.93
CA VAL A 171 -1.25 7.79 13.01
C VAL A 171 -0.39 6.81 12.21
N ILE A 172 0.74 7.28 11.64
CA ILE A 172 1.70 6.46 10.89
C ILE A 172 2.30 5.37 11.80
N ALA A 173 2.81 5.74 12.97
CA ALA A 173 3.41 4.80 13.92
C ALA A 173 2.39 3.74 14.39
N HIS A 174 1.15 4.13 14.65
CA HIS A 174 0.08 3.20 15.03
C HIS A 174 -0.29 2.24 13.90
N THR A 175 -0.37 2.74 12.66
CA THR A 175 -0.67 1.91 11.49
C THR A 175 0.45 0.90 11.26
N ASN A 176 1.71 1.31 11.30
CA ASN A 176 2.86 0.43 11.23
C ASN A 176 2.83 -0.65 12.32
N LEU A 177 2.54 -0.24 13.56
CA LEU A 177 2.50 -1.16 14.71
C LEU A 177 1.46 -2.26 14.50
N TYR A 178 0.20 -1.91 14.25
CA TYR A 178 -0.84 -2.94 14.14
C TYR A 178 -0.67 -3.78 12.87
N TRP A 179 -0.19 -3.19 11.75
CA TRP A 179 -0.01 -3.94 10.51
C TRP A 179 1.13 -4.96 10.61
N THR A 180 2.20 -4.64 11.36
CA THR A 180 3.28 -5.60 11.68
C THR A 180 2.76 -6.88 12.34
N TYR A 181 1.74 -6.76 13.17
CA TYR A 181 1.17 -7.90 13.90
C TYR A 181 -0.15 -8.41 13.31
N GLN A 182 -0.57 -7.87 12.17
CA GLN A 182 -1.79 -8.32 11.50
C GLN A 182 -1.62 -9.75 10.99
N THR A 183 -2.62 -10.61 11.23
CA THR A 183 -2.59 -12.00 10.80
C THR A 183 -3.90 -12.40 10.13
N ALA A 184 -3.82 -13.34 9.19
CA ALA A 184 -4.96 -13.99 8.59
C ALA A 184 -4.58 -15.42 8.16
N PRO A 185 -5.53 -16.38 8.13
CA PRO A 185 -5.23 -17.76 7.73
C PRO A 185 -4.67 -17.82 6.31
N GLY A 186 -3.46 -18.39 6.15
CA GLY A 186 -2.82 -18.60 4.84
C GLY A 186 -2.39 -17.32 4.11
N ARG A 187 -2.34 -16.17 4.79
CA ARG A 187 -1.94 -14.87 4.23
C ARG A 187 -0.97 -14.19 5.18
N LYS A 188 -0.06 -13.39 4.63
CA LYS A 188 0.87 -12.59 5.40
C LYS A 188 0.53 -11.11 5.31
N ALA A 189 0.61 -10.44 6.44
CA ALA A 189 0.70 -9.00 6.55
C ALA A 189 2.01 -8.66 7.27
N GLY A 190 2.49 -7.43 7.12
CA GLY A 190 3.70 -6.98 7.79
C GLY A 190 4.17 -5.65 7.26
N THR A 191 5.23 -5.14 7.87
CA THR A 191 5.89 -3.90 7.46
C THR A 191 7.34 -4.14 7.11
N VAL A 192 7.88 -3.28 6.24
CA VAL A 192 9.30 -3.26 5.85
C VAL A 192 9.72 -1.81 5.61
N GLU A 193 10.97 -1.45 5.89
CA GLU A 193 11.51 -0.14 5.48
C GLU A 193 11.88 -0.14 3.99
N THR A 194 11.84 1.01 3.34
CA THR A 194 12.18 1.21 1.91
C THR A 194 13.48 0.52 1.51
N LYS A 195 14.53 0.66 2.35
CA LYS A 195 15.86 0.08 2.08
C LYS A 195 15.87 -1.45 2.09
N ASP A 196 14.94 -2.08 2.81
CA ASP A 196 14.87 -3.52 3.05
C ASP A 196 13.80 -4.22 2.19
N VAL A 197 13.10 -3.48 1.33
CA VAL A 197 12.12 -4.07 0.41
C VAL A 197 12.82 -5.05 -0.53
N ASP A 198 12.39 -6.31 -0.49
CA ASP A 198 12.83 -7.36 -1.40
C ASP A 198 11.61 -7.87 -2.22
N PHE A 199 11.60 -7.56 -3.51
CA PHE A 199 10.55 -8.02 -4.40
C PHE A 199 10.73 -9.48 -4.86
N SER A 200 11.93 -10.04 -4.73
CA SER A 200 12.25 -11.41 -5.16
C SER A 200 11.86 -12.46 -4.12
N SER A 201 11.63 -12.04 -2.88
CA SER A 201 11.38 -12.98 -1.77
C SER A 201 10.11 -13.79 -2.02
N ARG A 202 10.32 -15.00 -2.49
CA ARG A 202 9.31 -16.09 -2.51
C ARG A 202 9.27 -16.79 -1.15
N THR A 203 9.42 -15.99 -0.07
CA THR A 203 9.45 -16.56 1.28
C THR A 203 8.08 -16.84 1.83
#